data_0221c8a3d7273d6c580ab84ad1a80748
#
_entry.id   0221c8a3d7273d6c580ab84ad1a80748
#
_cell.length_a   1.000
_cell.length_b   1.000
_cell.length_c   1.000
_cell.angle_alpha   90.00
_cell.angle_beta   90.00
_cell.angle_gamma   90.00
#
_symmetry.space_group_name_H-M   'P 1'
#
loop_
_entity.id
_entity.type
_entity.pdbx_description
1 polymer ?
#
loop_
_entity_poly.entity_id
_entity_poly.type
_entity_poly.pdbx_seq_one_letter_code
_entity_poly.pdbx_strand_id
1 'polypeptide(L)'
;MTDLPLMTWVFVVAALVLGILAGHFGWGKRWPASLGKLHPDYLTGLDYLVTEQPDRALDMFLKLMDANSDTIETHFALGTLYRRRGEVERAIRIHQNLLARAALAPEHREQALLALAQDYLRAGLLDRAEGLFQQVSEVPRLRNSALDALRLVYERQHDWQQALGAYRQLANAKAAPPRLVAAHYLCELAMLSIERGETMDARRLLREARAEAAPFPRATLLRAQIAERDAQPELTVRLLRQALADSPELLQEELPHLLRWVEPHKRDAVLADLAAQAESRGFNELKRLVFAAIAADLAGAAPLRASIEKVFALDSALQAMWRAGPEQYERTAQEIAALLAHAEKYRCNECGFSGRRFYWHCPACHSWDSFEAYAIVKLR
;
A
#
# COMPACT_ATOMS: atom_id res chain seq x y z
N MET A 1 1.35 26.29 60.97
CA MET A 1 1.47 24.82 61.18
C MET A 1 0.09 24.37 61.57
N THR A 2 -0.64 23.79 60.65
CA THR A 2 -2.06 23.41 60.80
C THR A 2 -2.09 21.96 61.31
N ASP A 3 -2.53 21.81 62.59
CA ASP A 3 -2.77 20.50 63.19
C ASP A 3 -3.87 19.77 62.45
N LEU A 4 -3.49 18.78 61.64
CA LEU A 4 -4.46 17.86 61.05
C LEU A 4 -5.13 17.04 62.16
N PRO A 5 -6.45 16.95 62.24
CA PRO A 5 -7.16 16.26 63.30
C PRO A 5 -6.76 14.77 63.31
N LEU A 6 -6.63 14.21 64.52
CA LEU A 6 -6.24 12.85 64.81
C LEU A 6 -6.97 11.78 63.92
N MET A 7 -8.21 12.09 63.54
CA MET A 7 -9.04 11.28 62.63
C MET A 7 -8.44 11.12 61.23
N THR A 8 -7.71 12.09 60.70
CA THR A 8 -7.11 11.97 59.36
C THR A 8 -5.94 11.01 59.34
N TRP A 9 -5.17 10.93 60.41
CA TRP A 9 -4.11 9.96 60.56
C TRP A 9 -4.63 8.54 60.71
N VAL A 10 -5.78 8.35 61.38
CA VAL A 10 -6.45 7.03 61.48
C VAL A 10 -6.90 6.51 60.11
N PHE A 11 -7.46 7.38 59.23
CA PHE A 11 -7.83 7.00 57.89
C PHE A 11 -6.64 6.69 56.99
N VAL A 12 -5.54 7.44 57.09
CA VAL A 12 -4.32 7.15 56.34
C VAL A 12 -3.71 5.82 56.73
N VAL A 13 -3.59 5.53 58.04
CA VAL A 13 -3.07 4.26 58.51
C VAL A 13 -4.02 3.10 58.13
N ALA A 14 -5.33 3.25 58.23
CA ALA A 14 -6.30 2.25 57.81
C ALA A 14 -6.23 1.97 56.31
N ALA A 15 -6.09 3.01 55.45
CA ALA A 15 -5.92 2.85 54.01
C ALA A 15 -4.60 2.16 53.64
N LEU A 16 -3.50 2.45 54.39
CA LEU A 16 -2.20 1.82 54.19
C LEU A 16 -2.24 0.32 54.60
N VAL A 17 -2.89 -0.01 55.70
CA VAL A 17 -3.06 -1.40 56.17
C VAL A 17 -3.98 -2.17 55.21
N LEU A 18 -5.05 -1.60 54.76
CA LEU A 18 -5.94 -2.17 53.73
C LEU A 18 -5.25 -2.37 52.40
N GLY A 19 -4.41 -1.42 51.99
CA GLY A 19 -3.57 -1.51 50.76
C GLY A 19 -2.54 -2.65 50.87
N ILE A 20 -1.88 -2.82 52.04
CA ILE A 20 -0.93 -3.89 52.27
C ILE A 20 -1.66 -5.25 52.32
N LEU A 21 -2.81 -5.34 52.98
CA LEU A 21 -3.63 -6.56 53.05
C LEU A 21 -4.20 -6.92 51.67
N ALA A 22 -4.69 -5.97 50.90
CA ALA A 22 -5.13 -6.19 49.53
C ALA A 22 -3.97 -6.61 48.60
N GLY A 23 -2.79 -6.03 48.76
CA GLY A 23 -1.57 -6.45 48.05
C GLY A 23 -1.12 -7.87 48.39
N HIS A 24 -1.21 -8.23 49.69
CA HIS A 24 -0.79 -9.57 50.16
C HIS A 24 -1.80 -10.68 49.84
N PHE A 25 -3.10 -10.38 49.87
CA PHE A 25 -4.16 -11.38 49.65
C PHE A 25 -4.81 -11.34 48.24
N GLY A 26 -4.69 -10.27 47.45
CA GLY A 26 -5.53 -10.08 46.28
C GLY A 26 -4.81 -10.04 44.92
N TRP A 27 -3.59 -9.59 44.82
CA TRP A 27 -2.97 -9.39 43.51
C TRP A 27 -1.82 -10.35 43.14
N GLY A 28 -1.31 -11.14 44.08
CA GLY A 28 -0.29 -12.17 43.81
C GLY A 28 -0.78 -13.42 43.08
N LYS A 29 -2.08 -13.59 42.83
CA LYS A 29 -2.64 -14.85 42.32
C LYS A 29 -3.38 -14.80 40.99
N ARG A 30 -3.26 -13.80 40.17
CA ARG A 30 -3.90 -13.75 38.83
C ARG A 30 -2.97 -13.41 37.69
N TRP A 31 -1.72 -13.79 37.75
CA TRP A 31 -0.98 -14.03 36.52
C TRP A 31 -1.36 -15.43 36.03
N PRO A 32 -1.78 -15.55 34.73
CA PRO A 32 -2.19 -16.86 34.23
C PRO A 32 -1.01 -17.80 34.37
N ALA A 33 -1.24 -18.92 35.06
CA ALA A 33 -0.26 -19.97 35.34
C ALA A 33 0.34 -20.64 34.06
N SER A 34 -0.04 -20.17 32.90
CA SER A 34 0.48 -20.60 31.61
C SER A 34 1.87 -20.02 31.28
N LEU A 35 2.22 -18.86 31.80
CA LEU A 35 3.57 -18.27 31.57
C LEU A 35 4.68 -18.97 32.37
N GLY A 36 4.37 -19.63 33.45
CA GLY A 36 5.34 -20.39 34.28
C GLY A 36 5.85 -21.70 33.65
N LYS A 37 5.33 -22.08 32.47
CA LYS A 37 5.73 -23.31 31.75
C LYS A 37 6.63 -23.06 30.54
N LEU A 38 6.87 -21.78 30.16
CA LEU A 38 7.74 -21.45 29.04
C LEU A 38 9.21 -21.52 29.48
N HIS A 39 10.02 -22.22 28.69
CA HIS A 39 11.47 -22.32 28.93
C HIS A 39 12.10 -20.93 28.88
N PRO A 40 13.05 -20.55 29.79
CA PRO A 40 13.71 -19.24 29.76
C PRO A 40 14.31 -18.89 28.38
N ASP A 41 14.88 -19.87 27.72
CA ASP A 41 15.48 -19.69 26.38
C ASP A 41 14.44 -19.40 25.30
N TYR A 42 13.18 -19.82 25.47
CA TYR A 42 12.09 -19.43 24.57
C TYR A 42 11.80 -17.92 24.68
N LEU A 43 11.77 -17.38 25.88
CA LEU A 43 11.61 -15.94 26.10
C LEU A 43 12.80 -15.14 25.54
N THR A 44 14.03 -15.66 25.69
CA THR A 44 15.22 -15.07 25.09
C THR A 44 15.17 -15.09 23.55
N GLY A 45 14.67 -16.18 22.95
CA GLY A 45 14.43 -16.27 21.52
C GLY A 45 13.40 -15.26 21.02
N LEU A 46 12.33 -15.01 21.78
CA LEU A 46 11.35 -13.97 21.47
C LEU A 46 11.95 -12.57 21.59
N ASP A 47 12.82 -12.31 22.60
CA ASP A 47 13.51 -11.03 22.76
C ASP A 47 14.39 -10.73 21.53
N TYR A 48 15.11 -11.72 21.00
CA TYR A 48 15.87 -11.57 19.76
C TYR A 48 14.98 -11.27 18.55
N LEU A 49 13.73 -11.72 18.52
CA LEU A 49 12.78 -11.37 17.46
C LEU A 49 12.33 -9.91 17.57
N VAL A 50 12.07 -9.44 18.77
CA VAL A 50 11.65 -8.05 19.03
C VAL A 50 12.81 -7.07 18.75
N THR A 51 14.06 -7.50 19.02
CA THR A 51 15.27 -6.69 18.77
C THR A 51 15.83 -6.84 17.35
N GLU A 52 15.04 -7.38 16.42
CA GLU A 52 15.39 -7.53 15.00
C GLU A 52 16.67 -8.36 14.75
N GLN A 53 16.95 -9.37 15.61
CA GLN A 53 18.07 -10.29 15.48
C GLN A 53 17.61 -11.71 15.10
N PRO A 54 17.06 -11.95 13.90
CA PRO A 54 16.40 -13.19 13.52
C PRO A 54 17.36 -14.40 13.49
N ASP A 55 18.64 -14.19 13.25
CA ASP A 55 19.63 -15.28 13.22
C ASP A 55 19.88 -15.84 14.62
N ARG A 56 20.03 -14.97 15.61
CA ARG A 56 20.18 -15.38 17.03
C ARG A 56 18.91 -16.04 17.56
N ALA A 57 17.74 -15.53 17.16
CA ALA A 57 16.48 -16.17 17.52
C ALA A 57 16.40 -17.59 16.95
N LEU A 58 16.78 -17.78 15.69
CA LEU A 58 16.80 -19.09 15.04
C LEU A 58 17.73 -20.07 15.78
N ASP A 59 18.97 -19.66 16.08
CA ASP A 59 19.93 -20.51 16.81
C ASP A 59 19.39 -20.91 18.19
N MET A 60 18.70 -20.00 18.89
CA MET A 60 18.11 -20.26 20.18
C MET A 60 16.96 -21.26 20.08
N PHE A 61 16.05 -21.11 19.11
CA PHE A 61 14.94 -22.03 18.93
C PHE A 61 15.39 -23.40 18.44
N LEU A 62 16.45 -23.51 17.62
CA LEU A 62 17.04 -24.78 17.25
C LEU A 62 17.64 -25.51 18.44
N LYS A 63 18.39 -24.81 19.31
CA LYS A 63 18.90 -25.40 20.57
C LYS A 63 17.80 -25.90 21.48
N LEU A 64 16.68 -25.19 21.55
CA LEU A 64 15.51 -25.62 22.32
C LEU A 64 14.90 -26.92 21.80
N MET A 65 14.85 -27.10 20.48
CA MET A 65 14.38 -28.35 19.87
C MET A 65 15.32 -29.52 20.17
N ASP A 66 16.65 -29.31 20.12
CA ASP A 66 17.65 -30.32 20.44
C ASP A 66 17.64 -30.70 21.93
N ALA A 67 17.27 -29.76 22.82
CA ALA A 67 17.22 -29.94 24.27
C ALA A 67 15.92 -30.65 24.78
N ASN A 68 15.14 -31.26 23.90
CA ASN A 68 13.88 -31.97 24.26
C ASN A 68 12.74 -31.09 24.80
N SER A 69 12.81 -29.76 24.65
CA SER A 69 11.68 -28.88 24.91
C SER A 69 10.81 -28.74 23.66
N ASP A 70 10.29 -29.85 23.16
CA ASP A 70 9.47 -29.95 21.96
C ASP A 70 8.05 -29.36 22.21
N THR A 71 8.02 -28.05 22.54
CA THR A 71 6.76 -27.35 22.74
C THR A 71 6.16 -26.92 21.39
N ILE A 72 4.83 -26.93 21.35
CA ILE A 72 4.07 -26.50 20.16
C ILE A 72 4.43 -25.05 19.79
N GLU A 73 4.63 -24.21 20.79
CA GLU A 73 5.00 -22.79 20.64
C GLU A 73 6.35 -22.64 19.94
N THR A 74 7.32 -23.49 20.27
CA THR A 74 8.65 -23.48 19.61
C THR A 74 8.53 -23.79 18.12
N HIS A 75 7.68 -24.73 17.73
CA HIS A 75 7.42 -25.05 16.32
C HIS A 75 6.77 -23.86 15.59
N PHE A 76 5.79 -23.18 16.18
CA PHE A 76 5.19 -21.99 15.58
C PHE A 76 6.20 -20.86 15.41
N ALA A 77 7.03 -20.60 16.44
CA ALA A 77 8.06 -19.56 16.37
C ALA A 77 9.08 -19.86 15.27
N LEU A 78 9.57 -21.10 15.23
CA LEU A 78 10.56 -21.56 14.25
C LEU A 78 10.01 -21.52 12.82
N GLY A 79 8.80 -22.03 12.60
CA GLY A 79 8.15 -21.97 11.29
C GLY A 79 7.94 -20.52 10.80
N THR A 80 7.51 -19.63 11.71
CA THR A 80 7.36 -18.20 11.40
C THR A 80 8.70 -17.56 11.04
N LEU A 81 9.78 -17.89 11.74
CA LEU A 81 11.13 -17.42 11.44
C LEU A 81 11.60 -17.86 10.06
N TYR A 82 11.48 -19.14 9.75
CA TYR A 82 11.84 -19.64 8.42
C TYR A 82 11.06 -18.94 7.31
N ARG A 83 9.76 -18.71 7.49
CA ARG A 83 8.93 -17.95 6.53
C ARG A 83 9.44 -16.52 6.35
N ARG A 84 9.80 -15.81 7.45
CA ARG A 84 10.34 -14.43 7.40
C ARG A 84 11.70 -14.38 6.69
N ARG A 85 12.54 -15.39 6.85
CA ARG A 85 13.83 -15.50 6.15
C ARG A 85 13.71 -15.94 4.68
N GLY A 86 12.50 -16.26 4.21
CA GLY A 86 12.29 -16.76 2.85
C GLY A 86 12.55 -18.26 2.69
N GLU A 87 12.90 -18.99 3.77
CA GLU A 87 13.09 -20.44 3.80
C GLU A 87 11.73 -21.16 3.91
N VAL A 88 10.85 -20.86 2.94
CA VAL A 88 9.42 -21.20 3.04
C VAL A 88 9.18 -22.72 3.07
N GLU A 89 9.99 -23.49 2.36
CA GLU A 89 9.87 -24.95 2.36
C GLU A 89 10.11 -25.58 3.76
N ARG A 90 11.04 -24.99 4.52
CA ARG A 90 11.26 -25.42 5.91
C ARG A 90 10.08 -25.06 6.80
N ALA A 91 9.52 -23.88 6.64
CA ALA A 91 8.31 -23.47 7.36
C ALA A 91 7.14 -24.41 7.07
N ILE A 92 6.89 -24.73 5.81
CA ILE A 92 5.86 -25.69 5.38
C ILE A 92 6.04 -27.04 6.08
N ARG A 93 7.25 -27.61 6.06
CA ARG A 93 7.51 -28.90 6.71
C ARG A 93 7.23 -28.86 8.21
N ILE A 94 7.62 -27.79 8.91
CA ILE A 94 7.39 -27.65 10.34
C ILE A 94 5.89 -27.63 10.65
N HIS A 95 5.11 -26.79 9.94
CA HIS A 95 3.68 -26.71 10.20
C HIS A 95 2.91 -27.95 9.75
N GLN A 96 3.34 -28.65 8.67
CA GLN A 96 2.79 -29.95 8.30
C GLN A 96 3.07 -31.04 9.35
N ASN A 97 4.31 -31.10 9.87
CA ASN A 97 4.65 -32.04 10.94
C ASN A 97 3.85 -31.78 12.21
N LEU A 98 3.60 -30.50 12.53
CA LEU A 98 2.75 -30.12 13.65
C LEU A 98 1.31 -30.62 13.45
N LEU A 99 0.75 -30.45 12.26
CA LEU A 99 -0.60 -30.91 11.90
C LEU A 99 -0.74 -32.44 11.89
N ALA A 100 0.35 -33.16 11.61
CA ALA A 100 0.38 -34.64 11.61
C ALA A 100 0.32 -35.26 13.03
N ARG A 101 0.51 -34.45 14.08
CA ARG A 101 0.44 -34.95 15.48
C ARG A 101 -1.01 -35.32 15.86
N ALA A 102 -1.23 -36.57 16.23
CA ALA A 102 -2.56 -37.05 16.57
C ALA A 102 -3.17 -36.36 17.82
N ALA A 103 -2.33 -36.00 18.79
CA ALA A 103 -2.74 -35.39 20.07
C ALA A 103 -2.74 -33.84 20.04
N LEU A 104 -2.71 -33.19 18.84
CA LEU A 104 -2.75 -31.75 18.75
C LEU A 104 -4.11 -31.20 19.13
N ALA A 105 -4.14 -30.32 20.13
CA ALA A 105 -5.37 -29.66 20.57
C ALA A 105 -6.06 -28.90 19.42
N PRO A 106 -7.41 -28.84 19.40
CA PRO A 106 -8.15 -28.16 18.32
C PRO A 106 -7.65 -26.72 18.02
N GLU A 107 -7.42 -25.94 19.08
CA GLU A 107 -6.98 -24.55 18.95
C GLU A 107 -5.61 -24.42 18.27
N HIS A 108 -4.68 -25.32 18.61
CA HIS A 108 -3.36 -25.38 17.98
C HIS A 108 -3.42 -25.89 16.54
N ARG A 109 -4.35 -26.82 16.26
CA ARG A 109 -4.61 -27.30 14.89
C ARG A 109 -5.10 -26.18 13.99
N GLU A 110 -6.03 -25.35 14.46
CA GLU A 110 -6.54 -24.21 13.74
C GLU A 110 -5.44 -23.15 13.48
N GLN A 111 -4.58 -22.90 14.48
CA GLN A 111 -3.42 -22.02 14.32
C GLN A 111 -2.40 -22.57 13.33
N ALA A 112 -2.15 -23.89 13.35
CA ALA A 112 -1.22 -24.53 12.44
C ALA A 112 -1.74 -24.52 10.99
N LEU A 113 -3.06 -24.67 10.79
CA LEU A 113 -3.68 -24.50 9.47
C LEU A 113 -3.51 -23.07 8.95
N LEU A 114 -3.74 -22.06 9.80
CA LEU A 114 -3.51 -20.67 9.44
C LEU A 114 -2.04 -20.41 9.09
N ALA A 115 -1.11 -20.93 9.88
CA ALA A 115 0.33 -20.76 9.66
C ALA A 115 0.78 -21.44 8.36
N LEU A 116 0.30 -22.66 8.08
CA LEU A 116 0.58 -23.39 6.83
C LEU A 116 -0.02 -22.67 5.61
N ALA A 117 -1.23 -22.12 5.74
CA ALA A 117 -1.84 -21.32 4.68
C ALA A 117 -1.00 -20.08 4.35
N GLN A 118 -0.46 -19.40 5.37
CA GLN A 118 0.45 -18.27 5.20
C GLN A 118 1.78 -18.70 4.53
N ASP A 119 2.30 -19.90 4.85
CA ASP A 119 3.49 -20.43 4.20
C ASP A 119 3.22 -20.69 2.72
N TYR A 120 2.09 -21.31 2.36
CA TYR A 120 1.70 -21.53 0.98
C TYR A 120 1.51 -20.21 0.22
N LEU A 121 0.90 -19.21 0.83
CA LEU A 121 0.78 -17.87 0.23
C LEU A 121 2.17 -17.26 -0.05
N ARG A 122 3.10 -17.41 0.90
CA ARG A 122 4.48 -16.92 0.73
C ARG A 122 5.25 -17.69 -0.33
N ALA A 123 4.97 -18.99 -0.47
CA ALA A 123 5.54 -19.87 -1.51
C ALA A 123 4.92 -19.63 -2.90
N GLY A 124 3.86 -18.83 -3.03
CA GLY A 124 3.12 -18.63 -4.27
C GLY A 124 2.19 -19.80 -4.64
N LEU A 125 1.96 -20.75 -3.73
CA LEU A 125 1.04 -21.88 -3.91
C LEU A 125 -0.40 -21.43 -3.60
N LEU A 126 -0.94 -20.55 -4.47
CA LEU A 126 -2.15 -19.79 -4.21
C LEU A 126 -3.37 -20.69 -3.98
N ASP A 127 -3.58 -21.72 -4.80
CA ASP A 127 -4.72 -22.65 -4.67
C ASP A 127 -4.72 -23.39 -3.33
N ARG A 128 -3.53 -23.81 -2.86
CA ARG A 128 -3.40 -24.46 -1.56
C ARG A 128 -3.64 -23.49 -0.41
N ALA A 129 -3.13 -22.27 -0.54
CA ALA A 129 -3.35 -21.22 0.44
C ALA A 129 -4.84 -20.88 0.55
N GLU A 130 -5.54 -20.72 -0.57
CA GLU A 130 -6.96 -20.42 -0.65
C GLU A 130 -7.78 -21.48 0.09
N GLY A 131 -7.60 -22.77 -0.24
CA GLY A 131 -8.37 -23.85 0.40
C GLY A 131 -8.21 -23.89 1.92
N LEU A 132 -6.99 -23.66 2.42
CA LEU A 132 -6.75 -23.61 3.87
C LEU A 132 -7.30 -22.33 4.51
N PHE A 133 -7.17 -21.18 3.89
CA PHE A 133 -7.75 -19.95 4.43
C PHE A 133 -9.27 -19.98 4.42
N GLN A 134 -9.92 -20.58 3.41
CA GLN A 134 -11.36 -20.82 3.41
C GLN A 134 -11.77 -21.68 4.61
N GLN A 135 -11.09 -22.80 4.87
CA GLN A 135 -11.34 -23.64 6.03
C GLN A 135 -11.15 -22.88 7.36
N VAL A 136 -10.09 -22.09 7.49
CA VAL A 136 -9.80 -21.30 8.70
C VAL A 136 -10.80 -20.14 8.87
N SER A 137 -11.39 -19.61 7.81
CA SER A 137 -12.38 -18.54 7.88
C SER A 137 -13.68 -18.93 8.57
N GLU A 138 -13.96 -20.24 8.69
CA GLU A 138 -15.09 -20.75 9.45
C GLU A 138 -14.86 -20.68 10.97
N VAL A 139 -13.60 -20.49 11.42
CA VAL A 139 -13.25 -20.38 12.84
C VAL A 139 -13.43 -18.92 13.29
N PRO A 140 -14.38 -18.59 14.19
CA PRO A 140 -14.74 -17.20 14.50
C PRO A 140 -13.56 -16.33 14.95
N ARG A 141 -12.65 -16.87 15.78
CA ARG A 141 -11.48 -16.16 16.30
C ARG A 141 -10.42 -15.85 15.24
N LEU A 142 -10.36 -16.62 14.15
CA LEU A 142 -9.37 -16.51 13.07
C LEU A 142 -9.97 -15.93 11.77
N ARG A 143 -11.29 -15.80 11.71
CA ARG A 143 -12.05 -15.40 10.53
C ARG A 143 -11.49 -14.15 9.86
N ASN A 144 -11.29 -13.07 10.60
CA ASN A 144 -10.84 -11.82 10.02
C ASN A 144 -9.42 -11.94 9.45
N SER A 145 -8.52 -12.65 10.13
CA SER A 145 -7.16 -12.90 9.63
C SER A 145 -7.17 -13.77 8.38
N ALA A 146 -8.04 -14.77 8.32
CA ALA A 146 -8.19 -15.63 7.16
C ALA A 146 -8.82 -14.89 5.97
N LEU A 147 -9.84 -14.06 6.19
CA LEU A 147 -10.47 -13.25 5.14
C LEU A 147 -9.51 -12.20 4.56
N ASP A 148 -8.68 -11.56 5.39
CA ASP A 148 -7.68 -10.61 4.88
C ASP A 148 -6.60 -11.33 4.06
N ALA A 149 -6.18 -12.53 4.47
CA ALA A 149 -5.27 -13.35 3.69
C ALA A 149 -5.91 -13.85 2.39
N LEU A 150 -7.19 -14.26 2.38
CA LEU A 150 -7.95 -14.61 1.18
C LEU A 150 -8.02 -13.45 0.19
N ARG A 151 -8.30 -12.24 0.69
CA ARG A 151 -8.28 -11.04 -0.14
C ARG A 151 -6.94 -10.89 -0.89
N LEU A 152 -5.81 -11.09 -0.20
CA LEU A 152 -4.48 -11.05 -0.80
C LEU A 152 -4.23 -12.20 -1.78
N VAL A 153 -4.77 -13.40 -1.52
CA VAL A 153 -4.71 -14.52 -2.47
C VAL A 153 -5.44 -14.15 -3.75
N TYR A 154 -6.68 -13.66 -3.66
CA TYR A 154 -7.49 -13.24 -4.80
C TYR A 154 -6.88 -12.07 -5.57
N GLU A 155 -6.23 -11.10 -4.89
CA GLU A 155 -5.44 -10.06 -5.55
C GLU A 155 -4.36 -10.64 -6.45
N ARG A 156 -3.60 -11.62 -5.95
CA ARG A 156 -2.53 -12.26 -6.72
C ARG A 156 -3.03 -13.13 -7.86
N GLN A 157 -4.23 -13.68 -7.72
CA GLN A 157 -4.92 -14.43 -8.79
C GLN A 157 -5.62 -13.51 -9.79
N HIS A 158 -5.66 -12.18 -9.54
CA HIS A 158 -6.45 -11.19 -10.26
C HIS A 158 -7.96 -11.49 -10.26
N ASP A 159 -8.44 -12.24 -9.26
CA ASP A 159 -9.88 -12.45 -9.03
C ASP A 159 -10.45 -11.30 -8.19
N TRP A 160 -10.66 -10.18 -8.86
CA TRP A 160 -11.11 -8.94 -8.22
C TRP A 160 -12.51 -9.05 -7.61
N GLN A 161 -13.33 -9.94 -8.15
CA GLN A 161 -14.68 -10.20 -7.63
C GLN A 161 -14.62 -10.85 -6.25
N GLN A 162 -13.81 -11.89 -6.09
CA GLN A 162 -13.60 -12.57 -4.82
C GLN A 162 -12.84 -11.69 -3.84
N ALA A 163 -11.84 -10.93 -4.31
CA ALA A 163 -11.11 -9.97 -3.48
C ALA A 163 -12.05 -8.92 -2.85
N LEU A 164 -12.97 -8.36 -3.66
CA LEU A 164 -13.98 -7.42 -3.20
C LEU A 164 -14.98 -8.09 -2.23
N GLY A 165 -15.34 -9.36 -2.49
CA GLY A 165 -16.21 -10.16 -1.62
C GLY A 165 -15.60 -10.35 -0.23
N ALA A 166 -14.33 -10.74 -0.16
CA ALA A 166 -13.58 -10.88 1.09
C ALA A 166 -13.43 -9.53 1.82
N TYR A 167 -13.12 -8.46 1.07
CA TYR A 167 -13.06 -7.10 1.63
C TYR A 167 -14.38 -6.69 2.29
N ARG A 168 -15.52 -6.90 1.62
CA ARG A 168 -16.85 -6.54 2.16
C ARG A 168 -17.20 -7.27 3.44
N GLN A 169 -16.74 -8.52 3.61
CA GLN A 169 -16.90 -9.25 4.86
C GLN A 169 -16.05 -8.68 6.01
N LEU A 170 -14.93 -8.02 5.66
CA LEU A 170 -14.02 -7.36 6.63
C LEU A 170 -14.43 -5.92 6.96
N ALA A 171 -15.31 -5.29 6.20
CA ALA A 171 -15.58 -3.85 6.27
C ALA A 171 -15.97 -3.35 7.67
N ASN A 172 -16.53 -4.22 8.53
CA ASN A 172 -16.90 -3.90 9.91
C ASN A 172 -15.87 -4.38 10.96
N ALA A 173 -14.75 -4.96 10.53
CA ALA A 173 -13.70 -5.41 11.45
C ALA A 173 -12.85 -4.23 11.94
N LYS A 174 -12.32 -4.32 13.18
CA LYS A 174 -11.42 -3.27 13.73
C LYS A 174 -10.17 -3.02 12.89
N ALA A 175 -9.72 -4.01 12.14
CA ALA A 175 -8.55 -3.96 11.27
C ALA A 175 -8.95 -4.12 9.78
N ALA A 176 -10.09 -3.51 9.38
CA ALA A 176 -10.49 -3.52 7.98
C ALA A 176 -9.48 -2.77 7.12
N PRO A 177 -9.17 -3.28 5.90
CA PRO A 177 -8.35 -2.55 4.95
C PRO A 177 -8.96 -1.19 4.59
N PRO A 178 -8.14 -0.19 4.18
CA PRO A 178 -8.66 1.11 3.77
C PRO A 178 -9.70 0.99 2.65
N ARG A 179 -10.71 1.87 2.64
CA ARG A 179 -11.75 1.92 1.59
C ARG A 179 -11.17 2.10 0.19
N LEU A 180 -10.03 2.75 0.10
CA LEU A 180 -9.27 2.92 -1.13
C LEU A 180 -8.97 1.58 -1.83
N VAL A 181 -8.70 0.52 -1.08
CA VAL A 181 -8.44 -0.82 -1.63
C VAL A 181 -9.69 -1.35 -2.38
N ALA A 182 -10.87 -1.20 -1.80
CA ALA A 182 -12.12 -1.57 -2.46
C ALA A 182 -12.37 -0.75 -3.74
N ALA A 183 -12.06 0.56 -3.69
CA ALA A 183 -12.15 1.43 -4.86
C ALA A 183 -11.26 0.94 -6.02
N HIS A 184 -10.06 0.46 -5.71
CA HIS A 184 -9.17 -0.14 -6.72
C HIS A 184 -9.72 -1.43 -7.31
N TYR A 185 -10.28 -2.34 -6.50
CA TYR A 185 -10.92 -3.57 -7.02
C TYR A 185 -12.09 -3.26 -7.95
N LEU A 186 -12.91 -2.27 -7.58
CA LEU A 186 -14.00 -1.79 -8.43
C LEU A 186 -13.49 -1.21 -9.75
N CYS A 187 -12.33 -0.54 -9.75
CA CYS A 187 -11.70 -0.08 -10.98
C CYS A 187 -11.17 -1.22 -11.85
N GLU A 188 -10.57 -2.27 -11.24
CA GLU A 188 -10.14 -3.46 -11.99
C GLU A 188 -11.35 -4.14 -12.66
N LEU A 189 -12.44 -4.35 -11.92
CA LEU A 189 -13.69 -4.89 -12.46
C LEU A 189 -14.27 -4.01 -13.57
N ALA A 190 -14.20 -2.68 -13.40
CA ALA A 190 -14.63 -1.74 -14.42
C ALA A 190 -13.77 -1.82 -15.69
N MET A 191 -12.45 -2.00 -15.57
CA MET A 191 -11.56 -2.20 -16.72
C MET A 191 -11.95 -3.45 -17.50
N LEU A 192 -12.20 -4.58 -16.82
CA LEU A 192 -12.68 -5.82 -17.46
C LEU A 192 -14.03 -5.60 -18.17
N SER A 193 -14.95 -4.85 -17.57
CA SER A 193 -16.23 -4.51 -18.22
C SER A 193 -16.04 -3.59 -19.43
N ILE A 194 -15.09 -2.64 -19.37
CA ILE A 194 -14.72 -1.79 -20.52
C ILE A 194 -14.16 -2.62 -21.67
N GLU A 195 -13.29 -3.58 -21.38
CA GLU A 195 -12.71 -4.48 -22.39
C GLU A 195 -13.78 -5.36 -23.08
N ARG A 196 -14.79 -5.80 -22.33
CA ARG A 196 -15.92 -6.57 -22.84
C ARG A 196 -16.97 -5.72 -23.56
N GLY A 197 -16.86 -4.40 -23.54
CA GLY A 197 -17.85 -3.48 -24.10
C GLY A 197 -19.09 -3.26 -23.21
N GLU A 198 -19.08 -3.74 -21.98
CA GLU A 198 -20.16 -3.63 -20.99
C GLU A 198 -20.16 -2.25 -20.32
N THR A 199 -20.36 -1.19 -21.12
CA THR A 199 -20.19 0.20 -20.69
C THR A 199 -21.08 0.60 -19.50
N MET A 200 -22.30 0.07 -19.41
CA MET A 200 -23.22 0.40 -18.32
C MET A 200 -22.75 -0.16 -16.99
N ASP A 201 -22.24 -1.40 -16.99
CA ASP A 201 -21.65 -2.01 -15.79
C ASP A 201 -20.39 -1.33 -15.36
N ALA A 202 -19.50 -0.99 -16.31
CA ALA A 202 -18.30 -0.19 -16.02
C ALA A 202 -18.66 1.14 -15.34
N ARG A 203 -19.65 1.86 -15.87
CA ARG A 203 -20.10 3.13 -15.27
C ARG A 203 -20.70 2.94 -13.86
N ARG A 204 -21.39 1.84 -13.60
CA ARG A 204 -21.91 1.50 -12.28
C ARG A 204 -20.76 1.27 -11.30
N LEU A 205 -19.80 0.40 -11.67
CA LEU A 205 -18.63 0.08 -10.85
C LEU A 205 -17.78 1.32 -10.53
N LEU A 206 -17.57 2.21 -11.50
CA LEU A 206 -16.83 3.46 -11.29
C LEU A 206 -17.57 4.47 -10.40
N ARG A 207 -18.92 4.46 -10.37
CA ARG A 207 -19.68 5.24 -9.38
C ARG A 207 -19.49 4.68 -7.97
N GLU A 208 -19.53 3.34 -7.83
CA GLU A 208 -19.27 2.66 -6.55
C GLU A 208 -17.85 2.96 -6.06
N ALA A 209 -16.83 2.85 -6.94
CA ALA A 209 -15.44 3.17 -6.60
C ALA A 209 -15.27 4.59 -6.04
N ARG A 210 -15.94 5.58 -6.64
CA ARG A 210 -15.92 6.96 -6.15
C ARG A 210 -16.71 7.17 -4.86
N ALA A 211 -17.66 6.33 -4.54
CA ALA A 211 -18.36 6.35 -3.26
C ALA A 211 -17.49 5.78 -2.13
N GLU A 212 -16.60 4.82 -2.44
CA GLU A 212 -15.64 4.29 -1.48
C GLU A 212 -14.50 5.26 -1.19
N ALA A 213 -13.97 5.94 -2.23
CA ALA A 213 -12.88 6.89 -2.11
C ALA A 213 -13.12 8.12 -3.02
N ALA A 214 -13.09 9.33 -2.43
CA ALA A 214 -13.21 10.58 -3.16
C ALA A 214 -12.29 11.64 -2.52
N PRO A 215 -11.45 12.35 -3.31
CA PRO A 215 -11.27 12.23 -4.76
C PRO A 215 -10.56 10.94 -5.15
N PHE A 216 -10.90 10.35 -6.30
CA PHE A 216 -10.29 9.12 -6.79
C PHE A 216 -9.92 9.23 -8.28
N PRO A 217 -8.70 9.67 -8.59
CA PRO A 217 -8.23 9.98 -9.94
C PRO A 217 -8.34 8.80 -10.89
N ARG A 218 -8.01 7.58 -10.46
CA ARG A 218 -8.10 6.36 -11.27
C ARG A 218 -9.48 6.14 -11.86
N ALA A 219 -10.52 6.23 -11.03
CA ALA A 219 -11.91 6.09 -11.51
C ALA A 219 -12.30 7.23 -12.46
N THR A 220 -11.75 8.43 -12.26
CA THR A 220 -11.98 9.58 -13.15
C THR A 220 -11.32 9.37 -14.51
N LEU A 221 -10.09 8.81 -14.57
CA LEU A 221 -9.42 8.45 -15.82
C LEU A 221 -10.18 7.36 -16.59
N LEU A 222 -10.64 6.31 -15.93
CA LEU A 222 -11.43 5.26 -16.57
C LEU A 222 -12.77 5.79 -17.12
N ARG A 223 -13.38 6.77 -16.45
CA ARG A 223 -14.56 7.47 -16.97
C ARG A 223 -14.22 8.32 -18.19
N ALA A 224 -13.04 8.95 -18.23
CA ALA A 224 -12.57 9.67 -19.39
C ALA A 224 -12.38 8.72 -20.58
N GLN A 225 -11.80 7.54 -20.37
CA GLN A 225 -11.65 6.50 -21.39
C GLN A 225 -13.00 6.03 -21.95
N ILE A 226 -14.03 5.90 -21.12
CA ILE A 226 -15.39 5.59 -21.59
C ILE A 226 -15.95 6.75 -22.42
N ALA A 227 -15.78 8.00 -21.97
CA ALA A 227 -16.25 9.18 -22.70
C ALA A 227 -15.55 9.33 -24.06
N GLU A 228 -14.27 8.97 -24.14
CA GLU A 228 -13.50 8.93 -25.38
C GLU A 228 -14.08 7.90 -26.37
N ARG A 229 -14.35 6.67 -25.90
CA ARG A 229 -14.99 5.63 -26.73
C ARG A 229 -16.39 6.02 -27.21
N ASP A 230 -17.12 6.78 -26.42
CA ASP A 230 -18.45 7.28 -26.74
C ASP A 230 -18.42 8.57 -27.58
N ALA A 231 -17.23 8.99 -28.06
CA ALA A 231 -17.01 10.20 -28.86
C ALA A 231 -17.56 11.47 -28.19
N GLN A 232 -17.32 11.64 -26.89
CA GLN A 232 -17.75 12.79 -26.09
C GLN A 232 -16.54 13.68 -25.71
N PRO A 233 -15.99 14.48 -26.65
CA PRO A 233 -14.73 15.19 -26.46
C PRO A 233 -14.75 16.16 -25.27
N GLU A 234 -15.83 16.92 -25.10
CA GLU A 234 -15.95 17.88 -24.00
C GLU A 234 -15.93 17.22 -22.63
N LEU A 235 -16.62 16.07 -22.50
CA LEU A 235 -16.61 15.28 -21.27
C LEU A 235 -15.25 14.66 -21.02
N THR A 236 -14.58 14.16 -22.04
CA THR A 236 -13.23 13.59 -21.97
C THR A 236 -12.24 14.63 -21.43
N VAL A 237 -12.20 15.81 -22.03
CA VAL A 237 -11.32 16.93 -21.60
C VAL A 237 -11.61 17.32 -20.14
N ARG A 238 -12.88 17.44 -19.76
CA ARG A 238 -13.28 17.79 -18.39
C ARG A 238 -12.80 16.75 -17.37
N LEU A 239 -12.97 15.46 -17.68
CA LEU A 239 -12.59 14.37 -16.77
C LEU A 239 -11.07 14.23 -16.67
N LEU A 240 -10.33 14.35 -17.77
CA LEU A 240 -8.86 14.35 -17.76
C LEU A 240 -8.31 15.50 -16.92
N ARG A 241 -8.83 16.73 -17.12
CA ARG A 241 -8.45 17.89 -16.29
C ARG A 241 -8.73 17.66 -14.81
N GLN A 242 -9.89 17.09 -14.48
CA GLN A 242 -10.24 16.75 -13.09
C GLN A 242 -9.23 15.76 -12.50
N ALA A 243 -8.92 14.68 -13.22
CA ALA A 243 -7.98 13.66 -12.73
C ALA A 243 -6.58 14.24 -12.49
N LEU A 244 -6.11 15.09 -13.40
CA LEU A 244 -4.81 15.78 -13.28
C LEU A 244 -4.80 16.82 -12.15
N ALA A 245 -5.93 17.49 -11.89
CA ALA A 245 -6.08 18.38 -10.75
C ALA A 245 -6.08 17.61 -9.42
N ASP A 246 -6.68 16.42 -9.39
CA ASP A 246 -6.74 15.58 -8.19
C ASP A 246 -5.40 14.88 -7.91
N SER A 247 -4.63 14.50 -8.95
CA SER A 247 -3.33 13.84 -8.84
C SER A 247 -2.34 14.38 -9.89
N PRO A 248 -1.58 15.43 -9.54
CA PRO A 248 -0.59 16.04 -10.44
C PRO A 248 0.54 15.11 -10.86
N GLU A 249 0.80 14.03 -10.12
CA GLU A 249 1.79 13.00 -10.46
C GLU A 249 1.50 12.35 -11.83
N LEU A 250 0.23 12.32 -12.23
CA LEU A 250 -0.21 11.76 -13.51
C LEU A 250 0.08 12.67 -14.71
N LEU A 251 0.51 13.91 -14.48
CA LEU A 251 0.78 14.88 -15.56
C LEU A 251 1.76 14.35 -16.61
N GLN A 252 2.78 13.60 -16.20
CA GLN A 252 3.77 13.08 -17.14
C GLN A 252 3.20 12.09 -18.17
N GLU A 253 2.16 11.35 -17.80
CA GLU A 253 1.54 10.34 -18.66
C GLU A 253 0.30 10.85 -19.37
N GLU A 254 -0.56 11.58 -18.64
CA GLU A 254 -1.89 11.91 -19.12
C GLU A 254 -1.97 13.28 -19.79
N LEU A 255 -0.97 14.15 -19.63
CA LEU A 255 -1.01 15.45 -20.27
C LEU A 255 -0.94 15.38 -21.81
N PRO A 256 -0.08 14.55 -22.44
CA PRO A 256 -0.10 14.38 -23.90
C PRO A 256 -1.47 13.82 -24.38
N HIS A 257 -2.10 12.98 -23.59
CA HIS A 257 -3.43 12.44 -23.88
C HIS A 257 -4.50 13.55 -23.83
N LEU A 258 -4.52 14.36 -22.78
CA LEU A 258 -5.41 15.51 -22.66
C LEU A 258 -5.26 16.48 -23.85
N LEU A 259 -4.02 16.84 -24.23
CA LEU A 259 -3.76 17.82 -25.28
C LEU A 259 -4.20 17.37 -26.67
N ARG A 260 -4.33 16.06 -26.93
CA ARG A 260 -4.93 15.55 -28.19
C ARG A 260 -6.39 15.91 -28.33
N TRP A 261 -7.10 16.02 -27.20
CA TRP A 261 -8.53 16.34 -27.16
C TRP A 261 -8.81 17.84 -27.07
N VAL A 262 -7.82 18.65 -26.70
CA VAL A 262 -7.96 20.12 -26.59
C VAL A 262 -7.65 20.77 -27.93
N GLU A 263 -8.57 21.63 -28.40
CA GLU A 263 -8.37 22.43 -29.61
C GLU A 263 -7.08 23.29 -29.50
N PRO A 264 -6.30 23.40 -30.58
CA PRO A 264 -4.98 24.07 -30.53
C PRO A 264 -5.00 25.42 -29.86
N HIS A 265 -6.01 26.25 -30.15
CA HIS A 265 -6.10 27.61 -29.61
C HIS A 265 -6.49 27.70 -28.12
N LYS A 266 -6.97 26.58 -27.52
CA LYS A 266 -7.32 26.50 -26.10
C LYS A 266 -6.21 25.84 -25.25
N ARG A 267 -5.19 25.24 -25.86
CA ARG A 267 -4.14 24.48 -25.14
C ARG A 267 -3.39 25.34 -24.14
N ASP A 268 -3.07 26.57 -24.50
CA ASP A 268 -2.34 27.50 -23.63
C ASP A 268 -3.09 27.80 -22.34
N ALA A 269 -4.41 28.03 -22.44
CA ALA A 269 -5.24 28.28 -21.25
C ALA A 269 -5.33 27.05 -20.33
N VAL A 270 -5.46 25.86 -20.92
CA VAL A 270 -5.50 24.60 -20.15
C VAL A 270 -4.17 24.33 -19.46
N LEU A 271 -3.05 24.56 -20.14
CA LEU A 271 -1.72 24.39 -19.56
C LEU A 271 -1.45 25.39 -18.43
N ALA A 272 -1.84 26.65 -18.61
CA ALA A 272 -1.68 27.66 -17.57
C ALA A 272 -2.49 27.31 -16.30
N ASP A 273 -3.72 26.82 -16.46
CA ASP A 273 -4.59 26.41 -15.37
C ASP A 273 -4.01 25.18 -14.61
N LEU A 274 -3.60 24.15 -15.34
CA LEU A 274 -2.96 22.95 -14.72
C LEU A 274 -1.65 23.31 -14.02
N ALA A 275 -0.87 24.23 -14.59
CA ALA A 275 0.36 24.71 -13.98
C ALA A 275 0.11 25.44 -12.66
N ALA A 276 -0.88 26.30 -12.61
CA ALA A 276 -1.26 27.02 -11.40
C ALA A 276 -1.77 26.04 -10.30
N GLN A 277 -2.54 25.02 -10.69
CA GLN A 277 -3.03 24.00 -9.77
C GLN A 277 -1.88 23.12 -9.23
N ALA A 278 -0.94 22.71 -10.06
CA ALA A 278 0.23 21.95 -9.63
C ALA A 278 1.11 22.75 -8.67
N GLU A 279 1.31 24.05 -8.96
CA GLU A 279 2.08 24.97 -8.12
C GLU A 279 1.45 25.14 -6.72
N SER A 280 0.14 25.29 -6.66
CA SER A 280 -0.58 25.42 -5.38
C SER A 280 -0.41 24.20 -4.47
N ARG A 281 -0.04 23.05 -5.03
CA ARG A 281 0.21 21.78 -4.32
C ARG A 281 1.71 21.47 -4.12
N GLY A 282 2.62 22.37 -4.48
CA GLY A 282 4.06 22.21 -4.27
C GLY A 282 4.81 21.39 -5.33
N PHE A 283 4.17 21.07 -6.47
CA PHE A 283 4.76 20.27 -7.56
C PHE A 283 5.63 21.07 -8.56
N ASN A 284 6.43 21.98 -8.06
CA ASN A 284 7.21 22.88 -8.92
C ASN A 284 8.20 22.18 -9.87
N GLU A 285 8.90 21.12 -9.40
CA GLU A 285 9.87 20.38 -10.22
C GLU A 285 9.18 19.50 -11.27
N LEU A 286 8.10 18.83 -10.91
CA LEU A 286 7.30 18.05 -11.84
C LEU A 286 6.73 18.92 -12.95
N LYS A 287 6.28 20.14 -12.63
CA LYS A 287 5.84 21.17 -13.55
C LYS A 287 6.90 21.46 -14.61
N ARG A 288 8.15 21.70 -14.21
CA ARG A 288 9.27 22.01 -15.10
C ARG A 288 9.55 20.89 -16.09
N LEU A 289 9.61 19.65 -15.61
CA LEU A 289 9.89 18.47 -16.42
C LEU A 289 8.78 18.16 -17.42
N VAL A 290 7.53 18.27 -16.99
CA VAL A 290 6.37 18.04 -17.86
C VAL A 290 6.29 19.09 -18.96
N PHE A 291 6.51 20.36 -18.63
CA PHE A 291 6.49 21.41 -19.64
C PHE A 291 7.68 21.32 -20.61
N ALA A 292 8.86 20.90 -20.13
CA ALA A 292 10.00 20.65 -21.01
C ALA A 292 9.71 19.50 -22.00
N ALA A 293 9.11 18.41 -21.54
CA ALA A 293 8.73 17.26 -22.39
C ALA A 293 7.65 17.65 -23.43
N ILE A 294 6.66 18.45 -23.02
CA ILE A 294 5.60 18.93 -23.92
C ILE A 294 6.15 19.92 -24.94
N ALA A 295 7.07 20.78 -24.52
CA ALA A 295 7.70 21.75 -25.43
C ALA A 295 8.52 21.05 -26.52
N ALA A 296 9.16 19.92 -26.22
CA ALA A 296 9.88 19.10 -27.18
C ALA A 296 8.93 18.47 -28.24
N ASP A 297 7.79 17.95 -27.81
CA ASP A 297 6.80 17.34 -28.72
C ASP A 297 5.99 18.35 -29.54
N LEU A 298 5.88 19.59 -29.04
CA LEU A 298 5.03 20.65 -29.60
C LEU A 298 5.84 21.83 -30.20
N ALA A 299 7.15 21.66 -30.40
CA ALA A 299 8.04 22.70 -30.92
C ALA A 299 7.61 23.35 -32.25
N GLY A 300 6.65 22.74 -32.96
CA GLY A 300 6.02 23.31 -34.15
C GLY A 300 4.86 24.29 -33.92
N ALA A 301 4.41 24.50 -32.68
CA ALA A 301 3.22 25.30 -32.37
C ALA A 301 3.60 26.68 -31.77
N ALA A 302 3.59 27.70 -32.55
CA ALA A 302 3.89 29.10 -32.15
C ALA A 302 3.07 29.62 -30.93
N PRO A 303 1.79 29.26 -30.75
CA PRO A 303 1.01 29.72 -29.59
C PRO A 303 1.51 29.21 -28.24
N LEU A 304 2.09 28.00 -28.19
CA LEU A 304 2.61 27.41 -26.95
C LEU A 304 3.84 28.14 -26.40
N ARG A 305 4.58 28.84 -27.27
CA ARG A 305 5.77 29.58 -26.90
C ARG A 305 5.51 30.60 -25.79
N ALA A 306 4.43 31.37 -25.88
CA ALA A 306 4.12 32.42 -24.90
C ALA A 306 3.74 31.82 -23.48
N SER A 307 3.06 30.69 -23.46
CA SER A 307 2.71 30.01 -22.18
C SER A 307 3.91 29.32 -21.57
N ILE A 308 4.76 28.74 -22.40
CA ILE A 308 6.03 28.16 -21.99
C ILE A 308 6.95 29.25 -21.43
N GLU A 309 7.06 30.42 -22.07
CA GLU A 309 7.82 31.58 -21.56
C GLU A 309 7.42 31.98 -20.16
N LYS A 310 6.11 32.02 -19.85
CA LYS A 310 5.61 32.37 -18.51
C LYS A 310 6.00 31.31 -17.46
N VAL A 311 6.02 30.04 -17.85
CA VAL A 311 6.39 28.93 -16.96
C VAL A 311 7.90 28.87 -16.74
N PHE A 312 8.68 29.11 -17.80
CA PHE A 312 10.15 29.16 -17.77
C PHE A 312 10.69 30.43 -17.11
N ALA A 313 9.91 31.50 -17.05
CA ALA A 313 10.30 32.76 -16.38
C ALA A 313 10.61 32.57 -14.89
N LEU A 314 10.23 31.44 -14.30
CA LEU A 314 10.45 31.12 -12.89
C LEU A 314 11.77 30.36 -12.63
N ASP A 315 12.52 29.99 -13.68
CA ASP A 315 13.78 29.24 -13.54
C ASP A 315 14.90 29.86 -14.35
N SER A 316 15.98 30.26 -13.68
CA SER A 316 17.10 30.96 -14.31
C SER A 316 17.86 30.13 -15.36
N ALA A 317 17.94 28.81 -15.20
CA ALA A 317 18.59 27.90 -16.14
C ALA A 317 17.74 27.71 -17.40
N LEU A 318 16.43 27.53 -17.24
CA LEU A 318 15.49 27.44 -18.33
C LEU A 318 15.33 28.77 -19.08
N GLN A 319 15.38 29.91 -18.38
CA GLN A 319 15.44 31.24 -19.00
C GLN A 319 16.69 31.42 -19.86
N ALA A 320 17.87 31.00 -19.40
CA ALA A 320 19.10 31.06 -20.15
C ALA A 320 19.01 30.22 -21.44
N MET A 321 18.44 29.02 -21.36
CA MET A 321 18.18 28.18 -22.53
C MET A 321 17.20 28.84 -23.53
N TRP A 322 16.13 29.45 -23.02
CA TRP A 322 15.15 30.12 -23.85
C TRP A 322 15.73 31.35 -24.59
N ARG A 323 16.61 32.12 -23.94
CA ARG A 323 17.29 33.27 -24.51
C ARG A 323 18.33 32.90 -25.58
N ALA A 324 18.84 31.68 -25.58
CA ALA A 324 19.82 31.17 -26.53
C ALA A 324 19.27 30.98 -27.97
N GLY A 325 17.95 31.06 -28.13
CA GLY A 325 17.29 31.02 -29.45
C GLY A 325 16.61 29.69 -29.78
N PRO A 326 15.75 29.66 -30.82
CA PRO A 326 14.89 28.52 -31.10
C PRO A 326 15.64 27.21 -31.44
N GLU A 327 16.73 27.26 -32.16
CA GLU A 327 17.52 26.08 -32.54
C GLU A 327 18.18 25.40 -31.31
N GLN A 328 18.73 26.23 -30.43
CA GLN A 328 19.34 25.75 -29.19
C GLN A 328 18.27 25.14 -28.25
N TYR A 329 17.11 25.75 -28.21
CA TYR A 329 15.98 25.28 -27.45
C TYR A 329 15.48 23.91 -27.95
N GLU A 330 15.25 23.73 -29.23
CA GLU A 330 14.81 22.47 -29.84
C GLU A 330 15.81 21.35 -29.59
N ARG A 331 17.11 21.62 -29.74
CA ARG A 331 18.17 20.64 -29.46
C ARG A 331 18.20 20.21 -28.00
N THR A 332 18.15 21.15 -27.07
CA THR A 332 18.20 20.87 -25.65
C THR A 332 16.91 20.19 -25.19
N ALA A 333 15.75 20.55 -25.72
CA ALA A 333 14.47 19.88 -25.46
C ALA A 333 14.48 18.43 -25.92
N GLN A 334 15.08 18.14 -27.10
CA GLN A 334 15.27 16.77 -27.58
C GLN A 334 16.21 15.95 -26.68
N GLU A 335 17.33 16.57 -26.24
CA GLU A 335 18.26 15.91 -25.31
C GLU A 335 17.60 15.61 -23.96
N ILE A 336 16.83 16.54 -23.41
CA ILE A 336 16.05 16.33 -22.18
C ILE A 336 14.98 15.24 -22.38
N ALA A 337 14.25 15.27 -23.49
CA ALA A 337 13.24 14.25 -23.81
C ALA A 337 13.87 12.86 -23.93
N ALA A 338 15.06 12.75 -24.55
CA ALA A 338 15.81 11.50 -24.66
C ALA A 338 16.27 10.98 -23.28
N LEU A 339 16.75 11.87 -22.40
CA LEU A 339 17.10 11.52 -21.02
C LEU A 339 15.88 11.05 -20.22
N LEU A 340 14.76 11.78 -20.34
CA LEU A 340 13.51 11.45 -19.65
C LEU A 340 12.87 10.15 -20.17
N ALA A 341 13.07 9.79 -21.44
CA ALA A 341 12.57 8.55 -22.01
C ALA A 341 13.16 7.29 -21.35
N HIS A 342 14.40 7.42 -20.84
CA HIS A 342 15.12 6.31 -20.19
C HIS A 342 15.14 6.39 -18.67
N ALA A 343 14.72 7.50 -18.08
CA ALA A 343 14.76 7.70 -16.64
C ALA A 343 13.59 7.02 -15.92
N GLU A 344 13.85 6.61 -14.69
CA GLU A 344 12.82 6.15 -13.75
C GLU A 344 12.04 7.37 -13.26
N LYS A 345 10.74 7.40 -13.56
CA LYS A 345 9.88 8.56 -13.31
C LYS A 345 9.14 8.48 -11.98
N TYR A 346 8.94 7.28 -11.49
CA TYR A 346 8.11 6.99 -10.32
C TYR A 346 8.79 6.02 -9.38
N ARG A 347 8.53 6.18 -8.09
CA ARG A 347 9.05 5.30 -7.04
C ARG A 347 7.94 4.92 -6.06
N CYS A 348 7.92 3.65 -5.66
CA CYS A 348 7.05 3.16 -4.60
C CYS A 348 7.58 3.59 -3.23
N ASN A 349 6.75 4.23 -2.41
CA ASN A 349 7.13 4.68 -1.07
C ASN A 349 7.27 3.54 -0.07
N GLU A 350 6.61 2.40 -0.33
CA GLU A 350 6.64 1.25 0.56
C GLU A 350 7.90 0.39 0.41
N CYS A 351 8.30 0.08 -0.84
CA CYS A 351 9.39 -0.85 -1.08
C CYS A 351 10.57 -0.26 -1.87
N GLY A 352 10.44 0.98 -2.35
CA GLY A 352 11.49 1.64 -3.13
C GLY A 352 11.59 1.18 -4.59
N PHE A 353 10.72 0.28 -5.07
CA PHE A 353 10.68 -0.11 -6.48
C PHE A 353 10.48 1.13 -7.35
N SER A 354 11.31 1.30 -8.38
CA SER A 354 11.19 2.41 -9.31
C SER A 354 10.79 1.94 -10.71
N GLY A 355 10.04 2.79 -11.41
CA GLY A 355 9.50 2.49 -12.73
C GLY A 355 9.37 3.70 -13.64
N ARG A 356 9.20 3.42 -14.95
CA ARG A 356 8.99 4.46 -15.97
C ARG A 356 7.54 4.86 -16.14
N ARG A 357 6.61 4.01 -15.64
CA ARG A 357 5.17 4.21 -15.69
C ARG A 357 4.62 4.33 -14.28
N PHE A 358 3.51 5.01 -14.15
CA PHE A 358 2.76 5.04 -12.92
C PHE A 358 2.01 3.71 -12.72
N TYR A 359 2.11 3.14 -11.52
CA TYR A 359 1.41 1.92 -11.16
C TYR A 359 0.48 2.19 -9.99
N TRP A 360 -0.80 1.94 -10.17
CA TRP A 360 -1.79 1.97 -9.10
C TRP A 360 -1.57 0.85 -8.08
N HIS A 361 -1.01 -0.26 -8.54
CA HIS A 361 -0.67 -1.43 -7.75
C HIS A 361 0.80 -1.76 -7.97
N CYS A 362 1.62 -1.68 -6.93
CA CYS A 362 3.06 -1.88 -7.04
C CYS A 362 3.38 -3.33 -7.47
N PRO A 363 4.13 -3.54 -8.56
CA PRO A 363 4.43 -4.89 -9.02
C PRO A 363 5.40 -5.66 -8.09
N ALA A 364 6.11 -4.98 -7.19
CA ALA A 364 7.07 -5.60 -6.28
C ALA A 364 6.47 -5.93 -4.91
N CYS A 365 5.80 -4.98 -4.24
CA CYS A 365 5.27 -5.19 -2.90
C CYS A 365 3.75 -5.32 -2.85
N HIS A 366 3.06 -5.14 -3.98
CA HIS A 366 1.61 -5.20 -4.11
C HIS A 366 0.84 -4.17 -3.26
N SER A 367 1.47 -3.06 -2.89
CA SER A 367 0.78 -1.95 -2.24
C SER A 367 0.03 -1.10 -3.26
N TRP A 368 -1.17 -0.65 -2.90
CA TRP A 368 -2.00 0.25 -3.69
C TRP A 368 -1.61 1.71 -3.43
N ASP A 369 -1.73 2.58 -4.44
CA ASP A 369 -1.49 4.04 -4.37
C ASP A 369 -0.17 4.44 -3.70
N SER A 370 0.85 3.62 -3.88
CA SER A 370 2.16 3.79 -3.24
C SER A 370 3.21 4.45 -4.14
N PHE A 371 2.84 4.81 -5.38
CA PHE A 371 3.74 5.43 -6.34
C PHE A 371 3.66 6.95 -6.27
N GLU A 372 4.82 7.57 -6.17
CA GLU A 372 4.99 9.01 -6.28
C GLU A 372 5.94 9.35 -7.43
N ALA A 373 5.77 10.57 -7.99
CA ALA A 373 6.68 11.07 -8.99
C ALA A 373 8.07 11.27 -8.36
N TYR A 374 9.06 10.60 -8.91
CA TYR A 374 10.43 10.72 -8.47
C TYR A 374 11.10 11.90 -9.19
N ALA A 375 11.67 12.83 -8.42
CA ALA A 375 12.45 13.92 -8.98
C ALA A 375 13.71 13.36 -9.67
N ILE A 376 13.67 13.27 -11.00
CA ILE A 376 14.69 12.60 -11.83
C ILE A 376 16.02 13.35 -11.78
N VAL A 377 16.04 14.57 -11.31
CA VAL A 377 17.24 15.41 -11.30
C VAL A 377 17.53 15.92 -9.89
N LYS A 378 18.11 15.09 -9.05
CA LYS A 378 19.13 15.62 -8.15
C LYS A 378 20.36 15.88 -9.02
N LEU A 379 20.39 17.03 -9.70
CA LEU A 379 21.63 17.58 -10.19
C LEU A 379 22.56 17.73 -8.99
N ARG A 380 23.56 16.84 -8.92
CA ARG A 380 24.70 17.01 -8.01
C ARG A 380 25.55 18.17 -8.47
#